data_d86993103d3a58dbac51f0905e2336dc
#
_entry.id   d86993103d3a58dbac51f0905e2336dc
#
_cell.length_a   1.000
_cell.length_b   1.000
_cell.length_c   1.000
_cell.angle_alpha   90.00
_cell.angle_beta   90.00
_cell.angle_gamma   90.00
#
_symmetry.space_group_name_H-M   'P 1'
#
loop_
_entity.id
_entity.type
_entity.pdbx_description
1 polymer ?
#
loop_
_entity_poly.entity_id
_entity_poly.type
_entity_poly.pdbx_seq_one_letter_code
_entity_poly.pdbx_strand_id
1 'polypeptide(L)' 'MKTLYYIVLTLVIIGALNWLLI' A
#
# COMPACT_ATOMS: atom_id res chain seq x y z
N MET A 1 -2.45 13.48 12.37
CA MET A 1 -2.14 12.23 11.67
C MET A 1 -3.44 11.55 11.26
N LYS A 2 -3.56 11.20 10.01
CA LYS A 2 -4.78 10.58 9.49
C LYS A 2 -4.54 9.08 9.34
N THR A 3 -5.23 8.29 10.11
CA THR A 3 -5.19 6.83 10.00
C THR A 3 -5.55 6.39 8.59
N LEU A 4 -6.54 7.02 8.01
CA LEU A 4 -6.99 6.71 6.65
C LEU A 4 -5.86 6.90 5.63
N TYR A 5 -5.04 7.91 5.79
CA TYR A 5 -3.89 8.18 4.93
C TYR A 5 -2.90 7.00 4.94
N TYR A 6 -2.61 6.48 6.13
CA TYR A 6 -1.68 5.36 6.26
C TYR A 6 -2.26 4.06 5.73
N ILE A 7 -3.56 3.89 5.83
CA ILE A 7 -4.23 2.72 5.24
C ILE A 7 -4.04 2.71 3.73
N VAL A 8 -4.22 3.85 3.08
CA VAL A 8 -4.03 3.97 1.63
C VAL A 8 -2.58 3.70 1.24
N LEU A 9 -1.62 4.24 1.99
CA LEU A 9 -0.20 4.00 1.74
C LEU A 9 0.15 2.52 1.86
N THR A 10 -0.39 1.85 2.86
CA THR A 10 -0.18 0.41 3.05
C THR A 10 -0.69 -0.38 1.85
N LEU A 11 -1.85 -0.03 1.35
CA LEU A 11 -2.44 -0.66 0.18
C LEU A 11 -1.54 -0.50 -1.05
N VAL A 12 -0.98 0.70 -1.24
CA VAL A 12 -0.08 0.98 -2.36
C VAL A 12 1.18 0.11 -2.28
N ILE A 13 1.77 0.00 -1.10
CA ILE A 13 2.98 -0.81 -0.89
C ILE A 13 2.69 -2.29 -1.18
N ILE A 14 1.58 -2.80 -0.69
CA ILE A 14 1.18 -4.20 -0.93
C ILE A 14 0.97 -4.43 -2.43
N GLY A 15 0.31 -3.51 -3.11
CA GLY A 15 0.10 -3.59 -4.55
C GLY A 15 1.41 -3.60 -5.33
N ALA A 16 2.38 -2.78 -4.94
CA ALA A 16 3.69 -2.73 -5.57
C ALA A 16 4.45 -4.05 -5.41
N LEU A 17 4.39 -4.64 -4.22
CA LEU A 17 5.01 -5.94 -3.95
C LEU A 17 4.38 -7.04 -4.80
N ASN A 18 3.06 -7.01 -4.96
CA ASN A 18 2.33 -7.96 -5.78
C ASN A 18 2.75 -7.86 -7.24
N TRP A 19 2.92 -6.64 -7.73
CA TRP A 19 3.39 -6.41 -9.11
C TRP A 19 4.78 -6.98 -9.33
N LEU A 20 5.66 -6.85 -8.33
CA LEU A 20 7.02 -7.37 -8.41
C LEU A 20 7.04 -8.90 -8.55
N LEU A 21 6.05 -9.57 -7.96
CA LEU A 21 5.99 -11.04 -7.97
C LEU A 21 5.33 -11.64 -9.23
N ILE A 22 4.77 -10.79 -10.08
CA ILE A 22 4.15 -11.25 -11.33
C ILE A 22 5.22 -11.67 -12.36
#